data_efbeb258ccf192b2f94b27bb4ede00fc
#
_entry.id   efbeb258ccf192b2f94b27bb4ede00fc
#
_cell.length_a   1.000
_cell.length_b   1.000
_cell.length_c   1.000
_cell.angle_alpha   90.00
_cell.angle_beta   90.00
_cell.angle_gamma   90.00
#
_symmetry.space_group_name_H-M   'P 1'
#
loop_
_entity.id
_entity.type
_entity.pdbx_description
1 polymer ?
#
loop_
_entity_poly.entity_id
_entity_poly.type
_entity_poly.pdbx_seq_one_letter_code
_entity_poly.pdbx_strand_id
1 'polypeptide(L)'
;MQEKETKKFNNSLELIAEVWEKDVTLSSKEAKAFLGDKENFEKERIIIKINDDGSVTFTRNNLPVSGKKIGHTYQMPSFTEKVKALLNNALSGKGSSNILLTGPMGTGKTEFVYELCKECGYSKVYQINGSESLTTMDFHGTTVVDVDEKTNQNYTRFDKGALYRAFIEGTKVDAEGNQVFDTDGNPIVIGKPAIFFLDEFAAMLPEVFMGVFNRAMDIPRNGGSRSMEIPADNGRVVKSHPGMVMFFAGNTVGTGNSGSFEMNYTAQSNHMDESTLNRINGSFRFGYNLEAESNITSNLLNDDLESDRLKKFACDLRGMFRNGKIERLFSTRTLVSICRQAEIYRNNGVKNWMTESIKDTVFNNLPESDKHAWNEEIRMIWGRDFLSEEVKEKSKYEYF
;
A
#
# COMPACT_ATOMS: atom_id res chain seq x y z
N MET A 1 -47.95 -33.51 -15.80
CA MET A 1 -46.57 -33.98 -16.03
C MET A 1 -46.10 -33.23 -17.25
N GLN A 2 -45.29 -32.19 -17.08
CA GLN A 2 -44.65 -31.50 -18.19
C GLN A 2 -43.39 -32.34 -18.53
N GLU A 3 -43.33 -32.86 -19.76
CA GLU A 3 -42.12 -33.43 -20.31
C GLU A 3 -40.99 -32.37 -20.29
N LYS A 4 -39.94 -32.65 -19.56
CA LYS A 4 -38.74 -31.88 -19.64
C LYS A 4 -38.09 -32.18 -20.99
N GLU A 5 -38.18 -31.26 -21.94
CA GLU A 5 -37.37 -31.29 -23.16
C GLU A 5 -35.91 -31.39 -22.74
N THR A 6 -35.28 -32.53 -22.99
CA THR A 6 -33.86 -32.75 -22.81
C THR A 6 -33.13 -32.03 -23.94
N LYS A 7 -32.58 -30.86 -23.67
CA LYS A 7 -31.75 -30.13 -24.62
C LYS A 7 -30.50 -30.96 -24.91
N LYS A 8 -30.27 -31.33 -26.17
CA LYS A 8 -29.04 -32.05 -26.57
C LYS A 8 -27.94 -31.04 -26.87
N PHE A 9 -26.75 -31.28 -26.32
CA PHE A 9 -25.55 -30.50 -26.58
C PHE A 9 -24.67 -31.23 -27.57
N ASN A 10 -24.16 -30.52 -28.59
CA ASN A 10 -23.32 -31.09 -29.61
C ASN A 10 -21.83 -31.13 -29.24
N ASN A 11 -21.40 -30.23 -28.35
CA ASN A 11 -20.02 -30.12 -27.87
C ASN A 11 -19.96 -29.52 -26.46
N SER A 12 -18.78 -29.55 -25.83
CA SER A 12 -18.54 -29.04 -24.50
C SER A 12 -18.76 -27.52 -24.40
N LEU A 13 -18.53 -26.74 -25.44
CA LEU A 13 -18.71 -25.29 -25.43
C LEU A 13 -20.19 -24.91 -25.31
N GLU A 14 -21.09 -25.63 -26.00
CA GLU A 14 -22.54 -25.45 -25.88
C GLU A 14 -23.01 -25.77 -24.44
N LEU A 15 -22.52 -26.87 -23.87
CA LEU A 15 -22.82 -27.25 -22.49
C LEU A 15 -22.30 -26.20 -21.52
N ILE A 16 -21.08 -25.71 -21.68
CA ILE A 16 -20.47 -24.66 -20.88
C ILE A 16 -21.33 -23.38 -20.93
N ALA A 17 -21.75 -22.95 -22.13
CA ALA A 17 -22.58 -21.77 -22.29
C ALA A 17 -23.91 -21.88 -21.53
N GLU A 18 -24.54 -23.04 -21.54
CA GLU A 18 -25.78 -23.26 -20.79
C GLU A 18 -25.56 -23.31 -19.28
N VAL A 19 -24.43 -23.90 -18.82
CA VAL A 19 -24.05 -23.94 -17.40
C VAL A 19 -23.75 -22.53 -16.85
N TRP A 20 -23.39 -21.60 -17.71
CA TRP A 20 -23.21 -20.19 -17.31
C TRP A 20 -24.55 -19.51 -16.96
N GLU A 21 -25.66 -19.99 -17.53
CA GLU A 21 -26.99 -19.45 -17.27
C GLU A 21 -27.71 -20.17 -16.13
N LYS A 22 -27.54 -21.51 -16.03
CA LYS A 22 -28.18 -22.36 -15.01
C LYS A 22 -27.47 -23.69 -14.85
N ASP A 23 -27.70 -24.37 -13.73
CA ASP A 23 -27.20 -25.73 -13.53
C ASP A 23 -27.79 -26.69 -14.56
N VAL A 24 -26.96 -27.55 -15.15
CA VAL A 24 -27.34 -28.52 -16.12
C VAL A 24 -27.13 -29.95 -15.58
N THR A 25 -28.19 -30.75 -15.55
CA THR A 25 -28.10 -32.17 -15.15
C THR A 25 -28.34 -33.06 -16.36
N LEU A 26 -27.39 -33.92 -16.65
CA LEU A 26 -27.43 -34.89 -17.74
C LEU A 26 -27.53 -36.31 -17.18
N SER A 27 -28.15 -37.21 -17.95
CA SER A 27 -28.09 -38.64 -17.64
C SER A 27 -26.64 -39.17 -17.77
N SER A 28 -26.32 -40.22 -17.04
CA SER A 28 -24.97 -40.86 -17.09
C SER A 28 -24.49 -41.17 -18.51
N LYS A 29 -25.41 -41.51 -19.41
CA LYS A 29 -25.09 -41.84 -20.81
C LYS A 29 -24.74 -40.60 -21.62
N GLU A 30 -25.42 -39.48 -21.43
CA GLU A 30 -25.17 -38.20 -22.11
C GLU A 30 -23.93 -37.54 -21.57
N ALA A 31 -23.72 -37.54 -20.25
CA ALA A 31 -22.58 -36.95 -19.59
C ALA A 31 -21.24 -37.59 -20.03
N LYS A 32 -21.22 -38.88 -20.37
CA LYS A 32 -20.00 -39.57 -20.81
C LYS A 32 -19.32 -38.91 -22.01
N ALA A 33 -20.08 -38.28 -22.90
CA ALA A 33 -19.53 -37.55 -24.04
C ALA A 33 -18.70 -36.33 -23.64
N PHE A 34 -18.95 -35.76 -22.46
CA PHE A 34 -18.31 -34.53 -22.00
C PHE A 34 -17.29 -34.75 -20.89
N LEU A 35 -17.34 -35.87 -20.16
CA LEU A 35 -16.44 -36.15 -19.04
C LEU A 35 -14.96 -36.28 -19.42
N GLY A 36 -14.65 -36.45 -20.71
CA GLY A 36 -13.27 -36.42 -21.23
C GLY A 36 -12.66 -35.04 -21.30
N ASP A 37 -13.46 -33.99 -21.27
CA ASP A 37 -13.04 -32.60 -21.52
C ASP A 37 -12.86 -31.78 -20.23
N LYS A 38 -12.37 -32.47 -19.20
CA LYS A 38 -12.23 -31.88 -17.83
C LYS A 38 -11.44 -30.58 -17.82
N GLU A 39 -10.42 -30.50 -18.64
CA GLU A 39 -9.55 -29.28 -18.67
C GLU A 39 -10.31 -28.05 -19.11
N ASN A 40 -11.25 -28.14 -20.04
CA ASN A 40 -12.08 -26.99 -20.44
C ASN A 40 -13.11 -26.64 -19.37
N PHE A 41 -13.70 -27.62 -18.67
CA PHE A 41 -14.61 -27.37 -17.57
C PHE A 41 -13.90 -26.72 -16.35
N GLU A 42 -12.68 -27.16 -16.05
CA GLU A 42 -11.87 -26.55 -15.00
C GLU A 42 -11.48 -25.10 -15.33
N LYS A 43 -11.10 -24.81 -16.56
CA LYS A 43 -10.82 -23.45 -17.05
C LYS A 43 -12.03 -22.53 -16.89
N GLU A 44 -13.21 -23.04 -17.19
CA GLU A 44 -14.49 -22.31 -17.10
C GLU A 44 -15.14 -22.40 -15.70
N ARG A 45 -14.44 -22.95 -14.71
CA ARG A 45 -14.88 -23.07 -13.31
C ARG A 45 -16.19 -23.86 -13.16
N ILE A 46 -16.36 -24.91 -13.93
CA ILE A 46 -17.52 -25.78 -13.84
C ILE A 46 -17.21 -26.96 -12.93
N ILE A 47 -18.01 -27.14 -11.89
CA ILE A 47 -17.97 -28.28 -10.99
C ILE A 47 -18.83 -29.39 -11.59
N ILE A 48 -18.27 -30.61 -11.66
CA ILE A 48 -18.94 -31.82 -12.12
C ILE A 48 -19.27 -32.66 -10.89
N LYS A 49 -20.56 -32.85 -10.59
CA LYS A 49 -21.05 -33.67 -9.47
C LYS A 49 -21.79 -34.90 -10.02
N ILE A 50 -21.38 -36.06 -9.57
CA ILE A 50 -22.11 -37.32 -9.84
C ILE A 50 -23.13 -37.49 -8.71
N ASN A 51 -24.41 -37.62 -9.07
CA ASN A 51 -25.51 -37.81 -8.14
C ASN A 51 -25.71 -39.29 -7.82
N ASP A 52 -26.45 -39.58 -6.75
CA ASP A 52 -26.70 -40.97 -6.29
C ASP A 52 -27.51 -41.81 -7.31
N ASP A 53 -28.30 -41.16 -8.16
CA ASP A 53 -29.06 -41.79 -9.25
C ASP A 53 -28.20 -42.02 -10.52
N GLY A 54 -26.92 -41.69 -10.46
CA GLY A 54 -25.99 -41.81 -11.57
C GLY A 54 -26.05 -40.67 -12.59
N SER A 55 -26.94 -39.69 -12.43
CA SER A 55 -26.92 -38.50 -13.25
C SER A 55 -25.74 -37.60 -12.89
N VAL A 56 -25.33 -36.70 -13.81
CA VAL A 56 -24.20 -35.80 -13.61
C VAL A 56 -24.68 -34.36 -13.73
N THR A 57 -24.44 -33.58 -12.69
CA THR A 57 -24.76 -32.15 -12.64
C THR A 57 -23.51 -31.32 -12.87
N PHE A 58 -23.60 -30.41 -13.82
CA PHE A 58 -22.62 -29.40 -14.15
C PHE A 58 -23.11 -28.08 -13.57
N THR A 59 -22.35 -27.53 -12.64
CA THR A 59 -22.68 -26.30 -11.92
C THR A 59 -21.55 -25.32 -12.06
N ARG A 60 -21.85 -24.05 -12.35
CA ARG A 60 -20.84 -23.02 -12.30
C ARG A 60 -20.38 -22.80 -10.86
N ASN A 61 -19.09 -22.87 -10.62
CA ASN A 61 -18.53 -22.51 -9.32
C ASN A 61 -18.52 -21.00 -9.15
N ASN A 62 -19.62 -20.47 -8.63
CA ASN A 62 -19.74 -19.06 -8.29
C ASN A 62 -19.06 -18.70 -6.97
N LEU A 63 -18.50 -19.68 -6.25
CA LEU A 63 -17.65 -19.38 -5.12
C LEU A 63 -16.42 -18.63 -5.63
N PRO A 64 -16.06 -17.51 -5.00
CA PRO A 64 -14.77 -16.92 -5.28
C PRO A 64 -13.75 -18.04 -5.15
N VAL A 65 -12.85 -18.17 -6.13
CA VAL A 65 -11.74 -19.11 -6.05
C VAL A 65 -11.17 -18.91 -4.66
N SER A 66 -11.35 -19.93 -3.79
CA SER A 66 -10.86 -19.88 -2.42
C SER A 66 -9.38 -19.58 -2.55
N GLY A 67 -9.07 -18.31 -2.27
CA GLY A 67 -7.77 -17.73 -2.30
C GLY A 67 -6.65 -18.68 -2.67
N LYS A 68 -6.15 -18.68 -3.88
CA LYS A 68 -4.75 -18.29 -3.94
C LYS A 68 -4.77 -17.01 -3.10
N LYS A 69 -4.25 -17.10 -1.86
CA LYS A 69 -3.81 -15.87 -1.17
C LYS A 69 -3.04 -15.17 -2.26
N ILE A 70 -3.61 -14.08 -2.77
CA ILE A 70 -2.91 -13.17 -3.65
C ILE A 70 -1.86 -12.64 -2.69
N GLY A 71 -0.77 -13.38 -2.61
CA GLY A 71 0.43 -12.92 -1.97
C GLY A 71 0.78 -11.73 -2.84
N HIS A 72 0.39 -10.54 -2.38
CA HIS A 72 0.99 -9.33 -2.88
C HIS A 72 2.47 -9.48 -2.60
N THR A 73 3.16 -10.14 -3.52
CA THR A 73 4.61 -10.17 -3.48
C THR A 73 5.00 -8.76 -3.86
N TYR A 74 5.25 -7.94 -2.85
CA TYR A 74 5.79 -6.61 -3.07
C TYR A 74 7.07 -6.77 -3.89
N GLN A 75 7.13 -6.12 -5.05
CA GLN A 75 8.30 -6.19 -5.88
C GLN A 75 9.29 -5.12 -5.41
N MET A 76 10.39 -5.59 -4.84
CA MET A 76 11.44 -4.73 -4.31
C MET A 76 12.07 -3.87 -5.41
N PRO A 77 12.36 -2.58 -5.15
CA PRO A 77 13.08 -1.70 -6.08
C PRO A 77 14.51 -2.19 -6.37
N SER A 78 15.06 -1.80 -7.51
CA SER A 78 16.44 -2.16 -7.92
C SER A 78 17.53 -1.72 -6.95
N PHE A 79 17.29 -0.70 -6.13
CA PHE A 79 18.24 -0.21 -5.12
C PHE A 79 18.15 -0.93 -3.77
N THR A 80 17.32 -1.94 -3.63
CA THR A 80 17.05 -2.68 -2.37
C THR A 80 18.35 -3.16 -1.72
N GLU A 81 19.25 -3.76 -2.47
CA GLU A 81 20.51 -4.29 -1.91
C GLU A 81 21.39 -3.18 -1.32
N LYS A 82 21.34 -1.97 -1.86
CA LYS A 82 22.06 -0.81 -1.29
C LYS A 82 21.47 -0.42 0.06
N VAL A 83 20.14 -0.42 0.17
CA VAL A 83 19.46 -0.12 1.44
C VAL A 83 19.73 -1.23 2.46
N LYS A 84 19.63 -2.50 2.08
CA LYS A 84 19.98 -3.64 2.95
C LYS A 84 21.41 -3.56 3.47
N ALA A 85 22.36 -3.11 2.63
CA ALA A 85 23.76 -2.92 3.08
C ALA A 85 23.86 -1.88 4.21
N LEU A 86 23.10 -0.77 4.13
CA LEU A 86 23.03 0.23 5.21
C LEU A 86 22.41 -0.34 6.48
N LEU A 87 21.34 -1.12 6.37
CA LEU A 87 20.67 -1.76 7.50
C LEU A 87 21.59 -2.79 8.17
N ASN A 88 22.26 -3.62 7.40
CA ASN A 88 23.19 -4.64 7.91
C ASN A 88 24.41 -4.00 8.59
N ASN A 89 24.88 -2.86 8.06
CA ASN A 89 25.94 -2.09 8.71
C ASN A 89 25.49 -1.58 10.09
N ALA A 90 24.25 -1.06 10.19
CA ALA A 90 23.67 -0.63 11.46
C ALA A 90 23.50 -1.81 12.43
N LEU A 91 22.96 -2.95 11.98
CA LEU A 91 22.78 -4.14 12.81
C LEU A 91 24.10 -4.70 13.34
N SER A 92 25.20 -4.52 12.61
CA SER A 92 26.56 -4.91 13.07
C SER A 92 27.20 -3.89 14.01
N GLY A 93 26.48 -2.83 14.41
CA GLY A 93 27.00 -1.79 15.29
C GLY A 93 28.06 -0.87 14.68
N LYS A 94 28.29 -0.94 13.36
CA LYS A 94 29.33 -0.16 12.65
C LYS A 94 28.87 1.24 12.26
N GLY A 95 27.64 1.59 12.51
CA GLY A 95 27.04 2.91 12.26
C GLY A 95 25.59 2.81 11.86
N SER A 96 24.79 3.73 12.38
CA SER A 96 23.38 3.86 12.05
C SER A 96 23.18 4.62 10.72
N SER A 97 21.94 4.71 10.23
CA SER A 97 21.63 5.41 8.99
C SER A 97 20.34 6.22 9.08
N ASN A 98 20.31 7.35 8.39
CA ASN A 98 19.13 8.15 8.09
C ASN A 98 18.87 8.03 6.60
N ILE A 99 17.77 7.45 6.23
CA ILE A 99 17.46 7.08 4.84
C ILE A 99 16.25 7.88 4.38
N LEU A 100 16.40 8.60 3.27
CA LEU A 100 15.34 9.36 2.63
C LEU A 100 14.82 8.60 1.41
N LEU A 101 13.52 8.39 1.39
CA LEU A 101 12.78 7.78 0.27
C LEU A 101 11.92 8.86 -0.40
N THR A 102 12.20 9.16 -1.65
CA THR A 102 11.45 10.18 -2.40
C THR A 102 10.76 9.56 -3.60
N GLY A 103 9.72 10.22 -4.09
CA GLY A 103 9.03 9.80 -5.31
C GLY A 103 7.51 9.92 -5.24
N PRO A 104 6.81 9.71 -6.36
CA PRO A 104 5.37 9.94 -6.46
C PRO A 104 4.55 9.15 -5.43
N MET A 105 3.34 9.62 -5.18
CA MET A 105 2.39 8.90 -4.32
C MET A 105 2.07 7.51 -4.86
N GLY A 106 1.87 6.54 -3.95
CA GLY A 106 1.44 5.19 -4.30
C GLY A 106 2.50 4.34 -5.01
N THR A 107 3.79 4.70 -4.95
CA THR A 107 4.90 3.91 -5.51
C THR A 107 5.42 2.81 -4.57
N GLY A 108 4.81 2.64 -3.39
CA GLY A 108 5.16 1.56 -2.46
C GLY A 108 6.27 1.90 -1.47
N LYS A 109 6.57 3.18 -1.22
CA LYS A 109 7.60 3.60 -0.24
C LYS A 109 7.36 3.03 1.16
N THR A 110 6.13 3.12 1.64
CA THR A 110 5.72 2.60 2.95
C THR A 110 5.86 1.09 3.02
N GLU A 111 5.36 0.37 2.03
CA GLU A 111 5.46 -1.09 1.94
C GLU A 111 6.92 -1.57 1.92
N PHE A 112 7.78 -0.84 1.22
CA PHE A 112 9.21 -1.10 1.17
C PHE A 112 9.85 -1.13 2.56
N VAL A 113 9.53 -0.18 3.42
CA VAL A 113 10.08 -0.13 4.78
C VAL A 113 9.62 -1.32 5.61
N TYR A 114 8.35 -1.73 5.47
CA TYR A 114 7.82 -2.90 6.18
C TYR A 114 8.43 -4.21 5.70
N GLU A 115 8.62 -4.38 4.39
CA GLU A 115 9.28 -5.57 3.86
C GLU A 115 10.76 -5.64 4.27
N LEU A 116 11.48 -4.51 4.25
CA LEU A 116 12.85 -4.44 4.76
C LEU A 116 12.94 -4.80 6.25
N CYS A 117 11.98 -4.34 7.06
CA CYS A 117 11.92 -4.68 8.49
C CYS A 117 11.86 -6.20 8.69
N LYS A 118 11.01 -6.89 7.92
CA LYS A 118 10.88 -8.36 7.97
C LYS A 118 12.14 -9.07 7.49
N GLU A 119 12.65 -8.69 6.31
CA GLU A 119 13.78 -9.36 5.69
C GLU A 119 15.10 -9.16 6.43
N CYS A 120 15.34 -7.95 6.94
CA CYS A 120 16.57 -7.65 7.69
C CYS A 120 16.48 -8.03 9.18
N GLY A 121 15.31 -8.46 9.66
CA GLY A 121 15.15 -8.97 11.01
C GLY A 121 15.10 -7.91 12.09
N TYR A 122 14.60 -6.72 11.79
CA TYR A 122 14.23 -5.71 12.79
C TYR A 122 13.02 -6.18 13.62
N SER A 123 12.82 -5.62 14.82
CA SER A 123 11.71 -6.00 15.69
C SER A 123 10.37 -5.54 15.12
N LYS A 124 10.29 -4.26 14.75
CA LYS A 124 9.10 -3.62 14.20
C LYS A 124 9.41 -2.23 13.60
N VAL A 125 8.41 -1.65 12.96
CA VAL A 125 8.43 -0.28 12.45
C VAL A 125 7.56 0.59 13.36
N TYR A 126 8.12 1.67 13.88
CA TYR A 126 7.37 2.76 14.50
C TYR A 126 7.13 3.83 13.45
N GLN A 127 5.91 3.87 12.93
CA GLN A 127 5.52 4.80 11.88
C GLN A 127 4.73 5.98 12.44
N ILE A 128 5.04 7.17 11.94
CA ILE A 128 4.21 8.39 12.05
C ILE A 128 4.02 8.94 10.64
N ASN A 129 2.82 9.45 10.35
CA ASN A 129 2.54 10.22 9.14
C ASN A 129 2.69 11.69 9.44
N GLY A 130 3.54 12.37 8.67
CA GLY A 130 3.75 13.81 8.79
C GLY A 130 2.47 14.61 8.55
N SER A 131 2.24 15.63 9.38
CA SER A 131 1.19 16.62 9.22
C SER A 131 1.56 17.90 9.97
N GLU A 132 0.94 19.01 9.61
CA GLU A 132 1.13 20.29 10.32
C GLU A 132 0.63 20.27 11.77
N SER A 133 -0.26 19.34 12.12
CA SER A 133 -0.81 19.18 13.46
C SER A 133 0.11 18.47 14.45
N LEU A 134 1.18 17.80 13.96
CA LEU A 134 2.12 17.09 14.82
C LEU A 134 2.93 18.07 15.69
N THR A 135 3.15 17.62 16.90
CA THR A 135 3.93 18.36 17.92
C THR A 135 5.11 17.51 18.41
N THR A 136 6.01 18.10 19.15
CA THR A 136 7.11 17.38 19.81
C THR A 136 6.61 16.27 20.73
N MET A 137 5.42 16.40 21.31
CA MET A 137 4.83 15.39 22.21
C MET A 137 4.51 14.07 21.51
N ASP A 138 4.11 14.12 20.24
CA ASP A 138 3.80 12.92 19.46
C ASP A 138 5.03 12.03 19.27
N PHE A 139 6.21 12.63 19.22
CA PHE A 139 7.50 11.97 19.03
C PHE A 139 8.18 11.60 20.35
N HIS A 140 8.27 12.54 21.26
CA HIS A 140 8.97 12.38 22.53
C HIS A 140 8.07 11.75 23.59
N GLY A 141 6.82 12.17 23.64
CA GLY A 141 5.86 11.80 24.68
C GLY A 141 5.45 12.98 25.55
N THR A 142 4.54 12.70 26.46
CA THR A 142 3.96 13.70 27.37
C THR A 142 3.65 13.11 28.72
N THR A 143 3.62 13.98 29.76
CA THR A 143 3.18 13.57 31.09
C THR A 143 1.65 13.56 31.11
N VAL A 144 1.07 12.46 31.52
CA VAL A 144 -0.37 12.25 31.66
C VAL A 144 -0.72 12.01 33.12
N VAL A 145 -1.89 12.48 33.55
CA VAL A 145 -2.46 12.14 34.85
C VAL A 145 -3.38 10.95 34.67
N ASP A 146 -3.14 9.91 35.44
CA ASP A 146 -3.91 8.69 35.44
C ASP A 146 -4.49 8.43 36.84
N VAL A 147 -5.50 7.57 36.93
CA VAL A 147 -6.14 7.22 38.21
C VAL A 147 -5.82 5.76 38.53
N ASP A 148 -5.25 5.51 39.69
CA ASP A 148 -5.10 4.15 40.21
C ASP A 148 -6.48 3.58 40.57
N GLU A 149 -6.93 2.60 39.82
CA GLU A 149 -8.25 1.94 40.01
C GLU A 149 -8.43 1.32 41.40
N LYS A 150 -7.35 0.97 42.09
CA LYS A 150 -7.39 0.33 43.43
C LYS A 150 -7.46 1.35 44.56
N THR A 151 -6.74 2.44 44.43
CA THR A 151 -6.62 3.46 45.49
C THR A 151 -7.47 4.71 45.21
N ASN A 152 -8.01 4.84 44.00
CA ASN A 152 -8.72 6.03 43.49
C ASN A 152 -7.90 7.33 43.65
N GLN A 153 -6.58 7.20 43.60
CA GLN A 153 -5.66 8.34 43.71
C GLN A 153 -5.11 8.69 42.33
N ASN A 154 -4.96 9.98 42.06
CA ASN A 154 -4.31 10.46 40.85
C ASN A 154 -2.80 10.23 40.96
N TYR A 155 -2.21 9.70 39.91
CA TYR A 155 -0.75 9.65 39.75
C TYR A 155 -0.36 10.15 38.35
N THR A 156 0.87 10.64 38.24
CA THR A 156 1.41 11.07 36.95
C THR A 156 2.32 10.00 36.37
N ARG A 157 2.16 9.73 35.10
CA ARG A 157 3.10 8.89 34.34
C ARG A 157 3.53 9.57 33.06
N PHE A 158 4.70 9.25 32.56
CA PHE A 158 5.18 9.70 31.27
C PHE A 158 4.73 8.72 30.21
N ASP A 159 3.89 9.16 29.25
CA ASP A 159 3.50 8.35 28.08
C ASP A 159 4.46 8.64 26.94
N LYS A 160 5.21 7.60 26.53
CA LYS A 160 6.32 7.69 25.58
C LYS A 160 5.81 7.82 24.16
N GLY A 161 6.30 8.83 23.43
CA GLY A 161 6.01 9.02 22.01
C GLY A 161 6.67 7.98 21.10
N ALA A 162 6.35 8.02 19.83
CA ALA A 162 6.78 6.97 18.89
C ALA A 162 8.30 6.92 18.66
N LEU A 163 8.95 8.07 18.60
CA LEU A 163 10.41 8.14 18.45
C LEU A 163 11.12 7.64 19.70
N TYR A 164 10.62 8.04 20.89
CA TYR A 164 11.13 7.54 22.17
C TYR A 164 11.06 6.01 22.21
N ARG A 165 9.89 5.43 21.89
CA ARG A 165 9.69 3.97 21.86
C ARG A 165 10.63 3.28 20.88
N ALA A 166 10.85 3.87 19.69
CA ALA A 166 11.78 3.34 18.71
C ALA A 166 13.23 3.34 19.22
N PHE A 167 13.62 4.37 19.98
CA PHE A 167 14.96 4.48 20.55
C PHE A 167 15.25 3.35 21.55
N ILE A 168 14.33 3.08 22.47
CA ILE A 168 14.54 2.10 23.53
C ILE A 168 14.21 0.67 23.13
N GLU A 169 13.63 0.46 21.94
CA GLU A 169 13.30 -0.89 21.47
C GLU A 169 14.54 -1.78 21.41
N GLY A 170 14.45 -2.97 21.98
CA GLY A 170 15.56 -3.92 22.06
C GLY A 170 16.61 -3.56 23.12
N THR A 171 16.41 -2.53 23.95
CA THR A 171 17.27 -2.18 25.08
C THR A 171 16.61 -2.55 26.42
N LYS A 172 17.41 -2.74 27.45
CA LYS A 172 16.93 -3.06 28.80
C LYS A 172 16.27 -1.84 29.43
N VAL A 173 15.11 -2.04 30.04
CA VAL A 173 14.42 -1.06 30.87
C VAL A 173 14.22 -1.59 32.30
N ASP A 174 14.12 -0.69 33.27
CA ASP A 174 13.80 -1.03 34.66
C ASP A 174 12.28 -1.25 34.84
N ALA A 175 11.85 -1.44 36.11
CA ALA A 175 10.45 -1.66 36.44
C ALA A 175 9.56 -0.44 36.17
N GLU A 176 10.12 0.74 36.22
CA GLU A 176 9.47 2.01 35.91
C GLU A 176 9.46 2.32 34.41
N GLY A 177 10.11 1.45 33.60
CA GLY A 177 10.22 1.57 32.15
C GLY A 177 11.29 2.55 31.69
N ASN A 178 12.25 2.92 32.53
CA ASN A 178 13.38 3.75 32.17
C ASN A 178 14.51 2.90 31.59
N GLN A 179 15.24 3.48 30.64
CA GLN A 179 16.36 2.79 30.00
C GLN A 179 17.53 2.57 31.00
N VAL A 180 18.09 1.35 30.95
CA VAL A 180 19.23 0.96 31.78
C VAL A 180 20.51 1.00 30.96
N PHE A 181 21.56 1.59 31.54
CA PHE A 181 22.86 1.79 30.92
C PHE A 181 23.95 0.93 31.58
N ASP A 182 24.98 0.62 30.83
CA ASP A 182 26.20 0.00 31.32
C ASP A 182 27.13 1.03 32.00
N THR A 183 28.30 0.58 32.45
CA THR A 183 29.32 1.44 33.09
C THR A 183 29.86 2.55 32.15
N ASP A 184 29.83 2.33 30.88
CA ASP A 184 30.31 3.28 29.85
C ASP A 184 29.18 4.22 29.37
N GLY A 185 28.00 4.11 29.97
CA GLY A 185 26.83 4.90 29.64
C GLY A 185 26.17 4.52 28.30
N ASN A 186 26.40 3.31 27.79
CA ASN A 186 25.70 2.78 26.63
C ASN A 186 24.44 2.00 27.07
N PRO A 187 23.37 1.96 26.23
CA PRO A 187 22.20 1.18 26.57
C PRO A 187 22.52 -0.32 26.52
N ILE A 188 22.05 -1.04 27.54
CA ILE A 188 22.20 -2.50 27.57
C ILE A 188 21.27 -3.11 26.54
N VAL A 189 21.82 -3.75 25.52
CA VAL A 189 21.09 -4.39 24.43
C VAL A 189 20.60 -5.77 24.86
N ILE A 190 19.30 -6.06 24.69
CA ILE A 190 18.66 -7.32 25.05
C ILE A 190 17.83 -7.94 23.92
N GLY A 191 17.61 -7.20 22.84
CA GLY A 191 16.78 -7.63 21.73
C GLY A 191 17.13 -6.96 20.41
N LYS A 192 16.25 -7.06 19.44
CA LYS A 192 16.41 -6.49 18.11
C LYS A 192 16.00 -5.01 18.11
N PRO A 193 16.67 -4.15 17.30
CA PRO A 193 16.29 -2.76 17.14
C PRO A 193 14.99 -2.61 16.35
N ALA A 194 14.37 -1.45 16.46
CA ALA A 194 13.30 -1.01 15.61
C ALA A 194 13.80 -0.17 14.42
N ILE A 195 12.93 -0.02 13.43
CA ILE A 195 12.97 1.04 12.42
C ILE A 195 12.05 2.16 12.90
N PHE A 196 12.51 3.40 12.91
CA PHE A 196 11.64 4.57 12.98
C PHE A 196 11.32 5.04 11.56
N PHE A 197 10.06 5.29 11.26
CA PHE A 197 9.62 5.70 9.94
C PHE A 197 8.69 6.91 10.00
N LEU A 198 9.12 8.02 9.41
CA LEU A 198 8.32 9.21 9.22
C LEU A 198 7.87 9.30 7.76
N ASP A 199 6.62 8.94 7.50
CA ASP A 199 6.02 9.08 6.17
C ASP A 199 5.49 10.49 5.96
N GLU A 200 5.53 11.01 4.73
CA GLU A 200 5.10 12.37 4.37
C GLU A 200 5.79 13.47 5.20
N PHE A 201 7.08 13.30 5.50
CA PHE A 201 7.84 14.20 6.39
C PHE A 201 7.75 15.69 5.99
N ALA A 202 7.63 15.99 4.68
CA ALA A 202 7.54 17.34 4.16
C ALA A 202 6.19 18.05 4.48
N ALA A 203 5.21 17.32 5.02
CA ALA A 203 3.96 17.91 5.51
C ALA A 203 4.07 18.47 6.94
N MET A 204 5.18 18.21 7.63
CA MET A 204 5.41 18.76 8.97
C MET A 204 5.88 20.21 8.93
N LEU A 205 5.58 20.94 10.00
CA LEU A 205 6.18 22.27 10.23
C LEU A 205 7.70 22.11 10.42
N PRO A 206 8.53 22.91 9.73
CA PRO A 206 9.99 22.83 9.81
C PRO A 206 10.53 22.97 11.24
N GLU A 207 9.93 23.83 12.05
CA GLU A 207 10.34 24.09 13.43
C GLU A 207 10.16 22.84 14.31
N VAL A 208 9.04 22.12 14.13
CA VAL A 208 8.76 20.87 14.85
C VAL A 208 9.74 19.79 14.39
N PHE A 209 9.95 19.69 13.08
CA PHE A 209 10.91 18.73 12.53
C PHE A 209 12.32 18.97 13.10
N MET A 210 12.82 20.21 13.03
CA MET A 210 14.14 20.54 13.55
C MET A 210 14.25 20.31 15.06
N GLY A 211 13.23 20.70 15.82
CA GLY A 211 13.20 20.52 17.28
C GLY A 211 13.26 19.06 17.72
N VAL A 212 12.63 18.17 16.95
CA VAL A 212 12.60 16.73 17.24
C VAL A 212 13.83 16.01 16.71
N PHE A 213 14.18 16.23 15.44
CA PHE A 213 15.07 15.33 14.72
C PHE A 213 16.53 15.79 14.67
N ASN A 214 16.84 17.07 14.84
CA ASN A 214 18.23 17.55 14.73
C ASN A 214 19.22 16.75 15.58
N ARG A 215 18.89 16.49 16.85
CA ARG A 215 19.73 15.64 17.71
C ARG A 215 19.55 14.15 17.48
N ALA A 216 18.31 13.71 17.25
CA ALA A 216 17.99 12.30 17.03
C ALA A 216 18.64 11.73 15.75
N MET A 217 18.87 12.58 14.74
CA MET A 217 19.54 12.19 13.49
C MET A 217 21.07 12.18 13.57
N ASP A 218 21.67 12.78 14.58
CA ASP A 218 23.13 12.80 14.72
C ASP A 218 23.66 11.38 14.96
N ILE A 219 24.53 10.93 14.08
CA ILE A 219 25.14 9.61 14.13
C ILE A 219 26.53 9.76 14.77
N PRO A 220 26.81 9.04 15.88
CA PRO A 220 28.13 9.06 16.49
C PRO A 220 29.23 8.60 15.53
N ARG A 221 30.35 9.32 15.48
CA ARG A 221 31.47 9.04 14.55
C ARG A 221 32.08 7.63 14.70
N ASN A 222 32.05 7.11 15.89
CA ASN A 222 32.64 5.79 16.21
C ASN A 222 31.61 4.66 16.17
N GLY A 223 30.44 4.90 15.53
CA GLY A 223 29.31 4.01 15.65
C GLY A 223 28.65 4.13 17.04
N GLY A 224 27.69 3.27 17.33
CA GLY A 224 26.98 3.24 18.62
C GLY A 224 25.66 3.98 18.61
N SER A 225 25.20 4.31 19.81
CA SER A 225 23.85 4.82 20.06
C SER A 225 23.72 6.31 19.82
N ARG A 226 22.67 6.72 19.15
CA ARG A 226 22.24 8.14 19.09
C ARG A 226 21.74 8.57 20.44
N SER A 227 21.69 9.87 20.71
CA SER A 227 21.15 10.41 21.95
C SER A 227 20.10 11.47 21.68
N MET A 228 19.06 11.50 22.51
CA MET A 228 17.97 12.45 22.44
C MET A 228 17.60 12.86 23.86
N GLU A 229 17.46 14.15 24.11
CA GLU A 229 16.95 14.69 25.35
C GLU A 229 15.44 14.86 25.29
N ILE A 230 14.73 14.51 26.34
CA ILE A 230 13.28 14.57 26.46
C ILE A 230 12.92 15.65 27.48
N PRO A 231 12.67 16.90 27.06
CA PRO A 231 12.38 18.00 28.00
C PRO A 231 11.14 17.73 28.85
N ALA A 232 10.11 17.10 28.28
CA ALA A 232 8.87 16.77 29.00
C ALA A 232 9.02 15.64 30.04
N ASP A 233 10.14 14.89 30.01
CA ASP A 233 10.52 13.88 31.02
C ASP A 233 11.72 14.36 31.84
N ASN A 234 11.60 15.55 32.41
CA ASN A 234 12.63 16.20 33.25
C ASN A 234 14.03 16.29 32.61
N GLY A 235 14.10 16.47 31.30
CA GLY A 235 15.37 16.53 30.57
C GLY A 235 16.09 15.19 30.49
N ARG A 236 15.37 14.08 30.62
CA ARG A 236 15.94 12.74 30.52
C ARG A 236 16.60 12.53 29.17
N VAL A 237 17.83 12.02 29.18
CA VAL A 237 18.54 11.61 27.99
C VAL A 237 18.28 10.14 27.73
N VAL A 238 17.79 9.83 26.52
CA VAL A 238 17.62 8.46 26.03
C VAL A 238 18.60 8.19 24.91
N LYS A 239 19.08 6.95 24.83
CA LYS A 239 19.99 6.52 23.78
C LYS A 239 19.35 5.43 22.92
N SER A 240 19.55 5.51 21.60
CA SER A 240 19.00 4.50 20.72
C SER A 240 19.70 3.15 20.87
N HIS A 241 19.01 2.07 20.50
CA HIS A 241 19.70 0.84 20.16
C HIS A 241 20.74 1.13 19.05
N PRO A 242 21.99 0.61 19.13
CA PRO A 242 23.04 0.91 18.12
C PRO A 242 22.63 0.59 16.69
N GLY A 243 21.81 -0.46 16.50
CA GLY A 243 21.31 -0.89 15.19
C GLY A 243 20.05 -0.16 14.69
N MET A 244 19.53 0.84 15.42
CA MET A 244 18.35 1.57 15.00
C MET A 244 18.61 2.39 13.72
N VAL A 245 17.64 2.40 12.81
CA VAL A 245 17.68 3.16 11.56
C VAL A 245 16.43 4.03 11.47
N MET A 246 16.59 5.22 10.89
CA MET A 246 15.50 6.14 10.62
C MET A 246 15.22 6.22 9.13
N PHE A 247 13.95 6.06 8.75
CA PHE A 247 13.46 6.32 7.41
C PHE A 247 12.58 7.56 7.39
N PHE A 248 12.76 8.35 6.35
CA PHE A 248 11.94 9.50 6.02
C PHE A 248 11.39 9.30 4.62
N ALA A 249 10.10 9.49 4.41
CA ALA A 249 9.51 9.40 3.09
C ALA A 249 8.72 10.65 2.74
N GLY A 250 8.82 11.06 1.47
CA GLY A 250 8.10 12.21 0.95
C GLY A 250 7.88 12.13 -0.55
N ASN A 251 7.01 12.98 -1.05
CA ASN A 251 6.76 13.08 -2.48
C ASN A 251 7.79 13.98 -3.16
N THR A 252 8.46 14.83 -2.39
CA THR A 252 9.52 15.77 -2.82
C THR A 252 10.77 15.60 -1.95
N VAL A 253 11.87 16.20 -2.39
CA VAL A 253 13.12 16.25 -1.60
C VAL A 253 13.09 17.34 -0.54
N GLY A 254 12.06 18.20 -0.53
CA GLY A 254 11.95 19.33 0.41
C GLY A 254 12.84 20.55 0.05
N THR A 255 13.45 20.59 -1.12
CA THR A 255 14.38 21.67 -1.51
C THR A 255 13.72 22.83 -2.27
N GLY A 256 12.44 22.74 -2.58
CA GLY A 256 11.70 23.81 -3.30
C GLY A 256 12.11 24.06 -4.76
N ASN A 257 13.21 23.51 -5.22
CA ASN A 257 13.69 23.60 -6.60
C ASN A 257 13.28 22.33 -7.35
N SER A 258 12.11 22.37 -7.94
CA SER A 258 11.54 21.21 -8.62
C SER A 258 11.50 21.42 -10.12
N GLY A 259 11.93 20.42 -10.85
CA GLY A 259 11.55 20.27 -12.25
C GLY A 259 10.02 20.17 -12.35
N SER A 260 9.47 20.39 -13.53
CA SER A 260 8.04 20.46 -13.83
C SER A 260 7.16 19.32 -13.25
N PHE A 261 7.74 18.21 -12.88
CA PHE A 261 7.04 17.06 -12.28
C PHE A 261 6.76 17.22 -10.78
N GLU A 262 7.56 18.01 -10.07
CA GLU A 262 7.45 18.24 -8.62
C GLU A 262 6.61 19.49 -8.29
N MET A 263 6.39 20.39 -9.26
CA MET A 263 5.63 21.64 -9.05
C MET A 263 4.20 21.40 -8.54
N ASN A 264 3.54 20.32 -8.97
CA ASN A 264 2.18 20.01 -8.51
C ASN A 264 2.12 19.48 -7.07
N TYR A 265 3.27 19.12 -6.46
CA TYR A 265 3.36 18.66 -5.07
C TYR A 265 3.94 19.71 -4.13
N THR A 266 4.53 20.80 -4.64
CA THR A 266 5.21 21.82 -3.83
C THR A 266 4.26 22.70 -3.03
N ALA A 267 3.00 22.79 -3.41
CA ALA A 267 2.01 23.62 -2.69
C ALA A 267 1.71 23.12 -1.25
N GLN A 268 2.09 21.87 -0.93
CA GLN A 268 1.84 21.26 0.38
C GLN A 268 3.13 20.78 1.08
N SER A 269 4.31 21.11 0.54
CA SER A 269 5.57 20.66 1.13
C SER A 269 6.32 21.84 1.76
N ASN A 270 6.61 21.70 3.05
CA ASN A 270 7.49 22.62 3.75
C ASN A 270 8.95 22.38 3.35
N HIS A 271 9.72 23.46 3.24
CA HIS A 271 11.15 23.38 2.95
C HIS A 271 11.91 22.78 4.13
N MET A 272 12.77 21.79 3.85
CA MET A 272 13.71 21.29 4.84
C MET A 272 14.97 22.16 4.86
N ASP A 273 15.47 22.40 6.06
CA ASP A 273 16.74 23.06 6.28
C ASP A 273 17.90 22.21 5.73
N GLU A 274 18.90 22.87 5.12
CA GLU A 274 20.09 22.23 4.57
C GLU A 274 20.85 21.43 5.64
N SER A 275 20.83 21.87 6.88
CA SER A 275 21.49 21.16 7.97
C SER A 275 20.84 19.79 8.23
N THR A 276 19.55 19.68 8.05
CA THR A 276 18.79 18.43 8.15
C THR A 276 19.11 17.51 6.99
N LEU A 277 19.13 18.04 5.78
CA LEU A 277 19.48 17.25 4.58
C LEU A 277 20.90 16.67 4.66
N ASN A 278 21.85 17.41 5.24
CA ASN A 278 23.22 16.95 5.47
C ASN A 278 23.34 15.79 6.47
N ARG A 279 22.29 15.50 7.25
CA ARG A 279 22.21 14.35 8.16
C ARG A 279 21.65 13.08 7.48
N ILE A 280 21.18 13.19 6.24
CA ILE A 280 20.72 12.05 5.45
C ILE A 280 21.93 11.32 4.84
N ASN A 281 22.07 10.02 5.14
CA ASN A 281 23.18 9.20 4.65
C ASN A 281 22.87 8.47 3.35
N GLY A 282 21.59 8.24 3.08
CA GLY A 282 21.13 7.56 1.87
C GLY A 282 19.85 8.18 1.35
N SER A 283 19.83 8.57 0.09
CA SER A 283 18.64 9.06 -0.58
C SER A 283 18.32 8.17 -1.78
N PHE A 284 17.08 7.65 -1.82
CA PHE A 284 16.63 6.71 -2.84
C PHE A 284 15.32 7.20 -3.45
N ARG A 285 15.28 7.21 -4.78
CA ARG A 285 14.12 7.71 -5.52
C ARG A 285 13.29 6.56 -6.06
N PHE A 286 12.02 6.55 -5.69
CA PHE A 286 10.99 5.67 -6.23
C PHE A 286 10.43 6.24 -7.54
N GLY A 287 10.15 5.33 -8.46
CA GLY A 287 9.38 5.60 -9.67
C GLY A 287 8.27 4.57 -9.82
N TYR A 288 7.39 4.75 -10.80
CA TYR A 288 6.46 3.70 -11.17
C TYR A 288 7.21 2.56 -11.84
N ASN A 289 7.09 1.36 -11.30
CA ASN A 289 7.70 0.15 -11.84
C ASN A 289 6.69 -0.56 -12.74
N LEU A 290 6.84 -0.37 -14.06
CA LEU A 290 5.92 -0.94 -15.06
C LEU A 290 5.90 -2.48 -15.04
N GLU A 291 7.02 -3.12 -14.72
CA GLU A 291 7.10 -4.58 -14.60
C GLU A 291 6.32 -5.07 -13.38
N ALA A 292 6.50 -4.40 -12.22
CA ALA A 292 5.71 -4.69 -11.03
C ALA A 292 4.21 -4.51 -11.28
N GLU A 293 3.83 -3.41 -11.94
CA GLU A 293 2.43 -3.13 -12.27
C GLU A 293 1.87 -4.16 -13.25
N SER A 294 2.67 -4.61 -14.23
CA SER A 294 2.28 -5.68 -15.13
C SER A 294 2.00 -6.98 -14.38
N ASN A 295 2.88 -7.38 -13.48
CA ASN A 295 2.69 -8.57 -12.66
C ASN A 295 1.45 -8.46 -11.76
N ILE A 296 1.24 -7.29 -11.15
CA ILE A 296 0.06 -7.03 -10.31
C ILE A 296 -1.23 -7.13 -11.12
N THR A 297 -1.31 -6.46 -12.27
CA THR A 297 -2.52 -6.44 -13.09
C THR A 297 -2.84 -7.82 -13.65
N SER A 298 -1.86 -8.54 -14.18
CA SER A 298 -2.05 -9.89 -14.72
C SER A 298 -2.50 -10.88 -13.63
N ASN A 299 -1.93 -10.78 -12.42
CA ASN A 299 -2.32 -11.66 -11.31
C ASN A 299 -3.72 -11.35 -10.75
N LEU A 300 -4.12 -10.07 -10.70
CA LEU A 300 -5.42 -9.67 -10.16
C LEU A 300 -6.54 -9.87 -11.19
N LEU A 301 -6.32 -9.48 -12.44
CA LEU A 301 -7.36 -9.54 -13.46
C LEU A 301 -7.48 -10.92 -14.08
N ASN A 302 -6.39 -11.69 -14.16
CA ASN A 302 -6.34 -12.96 -14.90
C ASN A 302 -6.95 -12.81 -16.31
N ASP A 303 -6.65 -11.68 -16.96
CA ASP A 303 -7.14 -11.28 -18.28
C ASP A 303 -6.07 -10.39 -18.92
N ASP A 304 -5.30 -10.94 -19.85
CA ASP A 304 -4.15 -10.26 -20.43
C ASP A 304 -4.55 -9.04 -21.25
N LEU A 305 -5.69 -9.11 -21.96
CA LEU A 305 -6.17 -7.99 -22.79
C LEU A 305 -6.54 -6.79 -21.91
N GLU A 306 -7.33 -7.01 -20.86
CA GLU A 306 -7.73 -5.93 -19.95
C GLU A 306 -6.55 -5.44 -19.10
N SER A 307 -5.62 -6.32 -18.76
CA SER A 307 -4.37 -5.95 -18.11
C SER A 307 -3.53 -4.99 -18.97
N ASP A 308 -3.37 -5.29 -20.26
CA ASP A 308 -2.63 -4.44 -21.18
C ASP A 308 -3.33 -3.10 -21.46
N ARG A 309 -4.65 -3.12 -21.58
CA ARG A 309 -5.48 -1.90 -21.71
C ARG A 309 -5.31 -0.99 -20.50
N LEU A 310 -5.41 -1.54 -19.28
CA LEU A 310 -5.29 -0.78 -18.05
C LEU A 310 -3.87 -0.21 -17.86
N LYS A 311 -2.83 -0.96 -18.22
CA LYS A 311 -1.44 -0.48 -18.22
C LYS A 311 -1.25 0.69 -19.19
N LYS A 312 -1.77 0.56 -20.41
CA LYS A 312 -1.72 1.66 -21.39
C LYS A 312 -2.42 2.90 -20.84
N PHE A 313 -3.63 2.76 -20.34
CA PHE A 313 -4.40 3.83 -19.70
C PHE A 313 -3.61 4.53 -18.59
N ALA A 314 -2.98 3.76 -17.70
CA ALA A 314 -2.15 4.30 -16.64
C ALA A 314 -0.94 5.10 -17.16
N CYS A 315 -0.28 4.61 -18.22
CA CYS A 315 0.86 5.29 -18.83
C CYS A 315 0.45 6.61 -19.50
N ASP A 316 -0.66 6.61 -20.23
CA ASP A 316 -1.16 7.77 -20.97
C ASP A 316 -1.58 8.88 -19.99
N LEU A 317 -2.34 8.55 -18.93
CA LEU A 317 -2.72 9.50 -17.89
C LEU A 317 -1.52 10.07 -17.12
N ARG A 318 -0.52 9.26 -16.82
CA ARG A 318 0.72 9.76 -16.21
C ARG A 318 1.49 10.68 -17.13
N GLY A 319 1.44 10.44 -18.44
CA GLY A 319 1.97 11.34 -19.46
C GLY A 319 1.24 12.68 -19.47
N MET A 320 -0.09 12.66 -19.40
CA MET A 320 -0.91 13.87 -19.32
C MET A 320 -0.63 14.66 -18.04
N PHE A 321 -0.55 13.99 -16.89
CA PHE A 321 -0.20 14.61 -15.62
C PHE A 321 1.18 15.28 -15.65
N ARG A 322 2.20 14.63 -16.22
CA ARG A 322 3.54 15.22 -16.38
C ARG A 322 3.54 16.48 -17.24
N ASN A 323 2.66 16.53 -18.21
CA ASN A 323 2.51 17.66 -19.12
C ASN A 323 1.54 18.74 -18.59
N GLY A 324 1.05 18.60 -17.36
CA GLY A 324 0.13 19.54 -16.73
C GLY A 324 -1.26 19.60 -17.37
N LYS A 325 -1.66 18.57 -18.14
CA LYS A 325 -2.97 18.48 -18.79
C LYS A 325 -4.08 18.00 -17.87
N ILE A 326 -3.72 17.30 -16.81
CA ILE A 326 -4.62 16.83 -15.75
C ILE A 326 -3.98 17.07 -14.38
N GLU A 327 -4.82 17.23 -13.37
CA GLU A 327 -4.40 17.51 -11.99
C GLU A 327 -4.28 16.21 -11.16
N ARG A 328 -5.09 15.21 -11.50
CA ARG A 328 -5.11 13.94 -10.76
C ARG A 328 -4.10 12.94 -11.29
N LEU A 329 -3.15 12.56 -10.44
CA LEU A 329 -2.17 11.52 -10.77
C LEU A 329 -2.78 10.13 -10.71
N PHE A 330 -2.52 9.31 -11.74
CA PHE A 330 -2.85 7.88 -11.74
C PHE A 330 -1.75 7.08 -11.04
N SER A 331 -1.97 6.71 -9.79
CA SER A 331 -1.00 5.98 -8.97
C SER A 331 -1.11 4.46 -9.11
N THR A 332 -0.06 3.71 -8.72
CA THR A 332 -0.13 2.24 -8.60
C THR A 332 -1.22 1.81 -7.61
N ARG A 333 -1.46 2.58 -6.54
CA ARG A 333 -2.57 2.33 -5.61
C ARG A 333 -3.93 2.40 -6.31
N THR A 334 -4.14 3.40 -7.17
CA THR A 334 -5.35 3.53 -8.00
C THR A 334 -5.50 2.33 -8.93
N LEU A 335 -4.42 1.93 -9.60
CA LEU A 335 -4.38 0.76 -10.47
C LEU A 335 -4.80 -0.51 -9.74
N VAL A 336 -4.22 -0.78 -8.56
CA VAL A 336 -4.57 -1.94 -7.72
C VAL A 336 -6.04 -1.89 -7.28
N SER A 337 -6.55 -0.71 -6.91
CA SER A 337 -7.94 -0.54 -6.49
C SER A 337 -8.91 -0.86 -7.63
N ILE A 338 -8.61 -0.38 -8.84
CA ILE A 338 -9.39 -0.70 -10.05
C ILE A 338 -9.38 -2.22 -10.31
N CYS A 339 -8.22 -2.86 -10.27
CA CYS A 339 -8.12 -4.32 -10.49
C CYS A 339 -8.96 -5.12 -9.50
N ARG A 340 -8.91 -4.77 -8.22
CA ARG A 340 -9.70 -5.44 -7.17
C ARG A 340 -11.20 -5.25 -7.38
N GLN A 341 -11.62 -4.03 -7.69
CA GLN A 341 -13.03 -3.73 -7.96
C GLN A 341 -13.50 -4.45 -9.24
N ALA A 342 -12.66 -4.48 -10.26
CA ALA A 342 -12.91 -5.16 -11.53
C ALA A 342 -13.09 -6.68 -11.34
N GLU A 343 -12.27 -7.30 -10.49
CA GLU A 343 -12.42 -8.71 -10.13
C GLU A 343 -13.76 -8.97 -9.42
N ILE A 344 -14.14 -8.12 -8.47
CA ILE A 344 -15.43 -8.22 -7.78
C ILE A 344 -16.57 -8.09 -8.78
N TYR A 345 -16.56 -7.09 -9.65
CA TYR A 345 -17.62 -6.85 -10.62
C TYR A 345 -17.75 -7.98 -11.63
N ARG A 346 -16.62 -8.47 -12.16
CA ARG A 346 -16.60 -9.63 -13.06
C ARG A 346 -17.21 -10.86 -12.41
N ASN A 347 -16.83 -11.17 -11.17
CA ASN A 347 -17.32 -12.33 -10.44
C ASN A 347 -18.82 -12.26 -10.11
N ASN A 348 -19.39 -11.04 -10.05
CA ASN A 348 -20.80 -10.81 -9.84
C ASN A 348 -21.59 -10.54 -11.14
N GLY A 349 -20.97 -10.74 -12.30
CA GLY A 349 -21.66 -10.64 -13.60
C GLY A 349 -22.02 -9.20 -14.02
N VAL A 350 -21.37 -8.19 -13.46
CA VAL A 350 -21.57 -6.79 -13.88
C VAL A 350 -21.10 -6.63 -15.32
N LYS A 351 -21.98 -6.11 -16.18
CA LYS A 351 -21.62 -5.80 -17.58
C LYS A 351 -20.58 -4.69 -17.60
N ASN A 352 -19.66 -4.77 -18.58
CA ASN A 352 -18.57 -3.78 -18.71
C ASN A 352 -17.75 -3.58 -17.42
N TRP A 353 -17.56 -4.64 -16.66
CA TRP A 353 -16.98 -4.68 -15.32
C TRP A 353 -15.69 -3.85 -15.17
N MET A 354 -14.82 -3.81 -16.21
CA MET A 354 -13.59 -3.03 -16.17
C MET A 354 -13.87 -1.52 -16.17
N THR A 355 -14.70 -1.05 -17.08
CA THR A 355 -15.02 0.38 -17.18
C THR A 355 -15.91 0.85 -16.03
N GLU A 356 -16.85 0.01 -15.54
CA GLU A 356 -17.60 0.31 -14.31
C GLU A 356 -16.67 0.43 -13.09
N SER A 357 -15.65 -0.43 -12.98
CA SER A 357 -14.69 -0.31 -11.88
C SER A 357 -13.83 0.96 -11.98
N ILE A 358 -13.46 1.40 -13.17
CA ILE A 358 -12.79 2.70 -13.36
C ILE A 358 -13.72 3.85 -12.97
N LYS A 359 -14.99 3.80 -13.39
CA LYS A 359 -16.01 4.79 -13.07
C LYS A 359 -16.14 4.98 -11.57
N ASP A 360 -16.39 3.89 -10.85
CA ASP A 360 -16.71 3.92 -9.42
C ASP A 360 -15.47 4.13 -8.53
N THR A 361 -14.30 3.64 -8.96
CA THR A 361 -13.08 3.78 -8.15
C THR A 361 -12.48 5.18 -8.26
N VAL A 362 -12.51 5.81 -9.44
CA VAL A 362 -11.77 7.04 -9.67
C VAL A 362 -12.53 8.12 -10.45
N PHE A 363 -13.25 7.77 -11.51
CA PHE A 363 -13.83 8.78 -12.42
C PHE A 363 -14.87 9.67 -11.74
N ASN A 364 -15.74 9.10 -10.94
CA ASN A 364 -16.78 9.84 -10.19
C ASN A 364 -16.21 10.89 -9.22
N ASN A 365 -14.95 10.71 -8.80
CA ASN A 365 -14.26 11.58 -7.85
C ASN A 365 -13.18 12.46 -8.50
N LEU A 366 -13.20 12.61 -9.84
CA LEU A 366 -12.28 13.48 -10.54
C LEU A 366 -12.69 14.94 -10.43
N PRO A 367 -11.71 15.88 -10.41
CA PRO A 367 -11.98 17.28 -10.70
C PRO A 367 -12.66 17.42 -12.08
N GLU A 368 -13.57 18.39 -12.23
CA GLU A 368 -14.24 18.63 -13.51
C GLU A 368 -13.25 18.94 -14.64
N SER A 369 -12.13 19.60 -14.31
CA SER A 369 -11.02 19.88 -15.24
C SER A 369 -10.45 18.60 -15.87
N ASP A 370 -10.44 17.50 -15.14
CA ASP A 370 -9.83 16.26 -15.57
C ASP A 370 -10.78 15.32 -16.31
N LYS A 371 -12.09 15.41 -16.03
CA LYS A 371 -13.10 14.47 -16.54
C LYS A 371 -13.07 14.31 -18.06
N HIS A 372 -12.91 15.42 -18.79
CA HIS A 372 -12.84 15.36 -20.25
C HIS A 372 -11.65 14.55 -20.77
N ALA A 373 -10.46 14.82 -20.26
CA ALA A 373 -9.24 14.11 -20.67
C ALA A 373 -9.31 12.61 -20.33
N TRP A 374 -9.79 12.27 -19.14
CA TRP A 374 -9.96 10.88 -18.73
C TRP A 374 -11.02 10.16 -19.56
N ASN A 375 -12.15 10.83 -19.87
CA ASN A 375 -13.21 10.26 -20.70
C ASN A 375 -12.76 9.97 -22.13
N GLU A 376 -11.94 10.85 -22.72
CA GLU A 376 -11.36 10.63 -24.04
C GLU A 376 -10.47 9.38 -24.06
N GLU A 377 -9.62 9.19 -23.05
CA GLU A 377 -8.78 7.99 -22.94
C GLU A 377 -9.62 6.73 -22.75
N ILE A 378 -10.66 6.76 -21.92
CA ILE A 378 -11.58 5.63 -21.73
C ILE A 378 -12.29 5.31 -23.06
N ARG A 379 -12.71 6.33 -23.81
CA ARG A 379 -13.34 6.16 -25.10
C ARG A 379 -12.41 5.54 -26.13
N MET A 380 -11.14 5.97 -26.15
CA MET A 380 -10.15 5.41 -27.07
C MET A 380 -9.81 3.94 -26.76
N ILE A 381 -9.75 3.55 -25.52
CA ILE A 381 -9.30 2.20 -25.10
C ILE A 381 -10.46 1.20 -25.02
N TRP A 382 -11.63 1.60 -24.49
CA TRP A 382 -12.79 0.74 -24.25
C TRP A 382 -14.04 1.09 -25.05
N GLY A 383 -14.04 2.20 -25.80
CA GLY A 383 -15.18 2.64 -26.60
C GLY A 383 -16.36 3.20 -25.79
N ARG A 384 -16.18 3.48 -24.47
CA ARG A 384 -17.23 4.02 -23.60
C ARG A 384 -17.10 5.52 -23.40
N ASP A 385 -18.23 6.19 -23.29
CA ASP A 385 -18.33 7.63 -23.08
C ASP A 385 -19.17 7.92 -21.84
N PHE A 386 -18.51 8.08 -20.68
CA PHE A 386 -19.15 8.30 -19.40
C PHE A 386 -19.88 9.64 -19.32
N LEU A 387 -19.35 10.70 -19.96
CA LEU A 387 -19.99 12.01 -19.94
C LEU A 387 -21.30 11.99 -20.69
N SER A 388 -21.38 11.27 -21.83
CA SER A 388 -22.64 11.08 -22.56
C SER A 388 -23.63 10.20 -21.80
N GLU A 389 -23.15 9.22 -21.00
CA GLU A 389 -23.99 8.39 -20.14
C GLU A 389 -24.57 9.20 -18.97
N GLU A 390 -23.78 10.06 -18.31
CA GLU A 390 -24.25 10.93 -17.23
C GLU A 390 -25.35 11.90 -17.67
N VAL A 391 -25.21 12.48 -18.87
CA VAL A 391 -26.25 13.37 -19.43
C VAL A 391 -27.56 12.63 -19.63
N LYS A 392 -27.50 11.38 -20.13
CA LYS A 392 -28.70 10.55 -20.33
C LYS A 392 -29.34 10.12 -19.01
N GLU A 393 -28.56 9.87 -17.97
CA GLU A 393 -29.07 9.53 -16.64
C GLU A 393 -29.72 10.74 -15.98
N LYS A 394 -29.07 11.91 -15.99
CA LYS A 394 -29.65 13.14 -15.45
C LYS A 394 -30.97 13.49 -16.10
N SER A 395 -31.11 13.34 -17.43
CA SER A 395 -32.36 13.61 -18.16
C SER A 395 -33.52 12.67 -17.77
N LYS A 396 -33.25 11.52 -17.13
CA LYS A 396 -34.28 10.63 -16.60
C LYS A 396 -34.82 11.06 -15.25
N TYR A 397 -34.04 11.84 -14.47
CA TYR A 397 -34.39 12.25 -13.11
C TYR A 397 -34.85 13.71 -13.00
N GLU A 398 -34.74 14.51 -14.07
CA GLU A 398 -35.20 15.92 -14.09
C GLU A 398 -36.72 16.09 -14.22
N TYR A 399 -37.49 15.01 -14.10
CA TYR A 399 -38.96 15.04 -14.07
C TYR A 399 -39.56 14.79 -12.68
N PHE A 400 -38.83 15.05 -11.62
CA PHE A 400 -39.36 15.04 -10.25
C PHE A 400 -38.99 16.29 -9.48
#